data_f0591267c525f2e109f412b0cd2c21ff
#
_entry.id   f0591267c525f2e109f412b0cd2c21ff
#
_cell.length_a   1.000
_cell.length_b   1.000
_cell.length_c   1.000
_cell.angle_alpha   90.00
_cell.angle_beta   90.00
_cell.angle_gamma   90.00
#
_symmetry.space_group_name_H-M   'P 1'
#
loop_
_entity.id
_entity.type
_entity.pdbx_description
1 polymer ?
#
loop_
_entity_poly.entity_id
_entity_poly.type
_entity_poly.pdbx_seq_one_letter_code
_entity_poly.pdbx_strand_id
1 'polypeptide(L)'
;MEFSDLIRSRESVRNYDPDRPVPPEILTRILDAGRLAPSARNLQPVRFMVISSDDMLEKVRKCYHRDWFKDAPHILVVAGLKDQAWVRSYDGYNSIETDLAIALTHMILAAENEGVATCWIGAFDPTILREALDIPANQVIFGITPLGYPKAEYEKKGIKQRKPLDDIVEYL
;
A
#
# COMPACT_ATOMS: atom_id res chain seq x y z
N MET A 1 -12.00 -15.79 -0.05
CA MET A 1 -13.04 -14.92 -0.65
C MET A 1 -12.94 -15.03 -2.16
N GLU A 2 -14.08 -15.06 -2.87
CA GLU A 2 -14.04 -15.01 -4.34
C GLU A 2 -13.51 -13.64 -4.82
N PHE A 3 -12.78 -13.63 -5.95
CA PHE A 3 -12.11 -12.42 -6.42
C PHE A 3 -13.09 -11.27 -6.67
N SER A 4 -14.26 -11.55 -7.23
CA SER A 4 -15.30 -10.54 -7.49
C SER A 4 -15.82 -9.90 -6.21
N ASP A 5 -15.92 -10.66 -5.12
CA ASP A 5 -16.34 -10.15 -3.82
C ASP A 5 -15.21 -9.37 -3.15
N LEU A 6 -13.98 -9.84 -3.29
CA LEU A 6 -12.78 -9.19 -2.76
C LEU A 6 -12.62 -7.76 -3.31
N ILE A 7 -12.70 -7.59 -4.63
CA ILE A 7 -12.58 -6.26 -5.25
C ILE A 7 -13.77 -5.35 -4.92
N ARG A 8 -14.93 -5.92 -4.58
CA ARG A 8 -16.12 -5.16 -4.15
C ARG A 8 -16.05 -4.77 -2.67
N SER A 9 -15.60 -5.67 -1.80
CA SER A 9 -15.55 -5.44 -0.34
C SER A 9 -14.41 -4.51 0.07
N ARG A 10 -13.25 -4.54 -0.62
CA ARG A 10 -12.10 -3.73 -0.27
C ARG A 10 -12.44 -2.23 -0.28
N GLU A 11 -12.20 -1.57 0.82
CA GLU A 11 -12.34 -0.12 0.93
C GLU A 11 -11.15 0.53 1.67
N SER A 12 -11.06 1.87 1.65
CA SER A 12 -10.06 2.61 2.39
C SER A 12 -10.55 2.83 3.82
N VAL A 13 -10.06 2.00 4.73
CA VAL A 13 -10.40 2.06 6.15
C VAL A 13 -9.57 3.13 6.85
N ARG A 14 -10.23 3.96 7.66
CA ARG A 14 -9.62 5.05 8.45
C ARG A 14 -10.03 4.95 9.92
N ASN A 15 -9.95 3.74 10.43
CA ASN A 15 -10.28 3.38 11.80
C ASN A 15 -9.49 2.11 12.14
N TYR A 16 -8.64 2.17 13.15
CA TYR A 16 -7.76 1.05 13.52
C TYR A 16 -7.81 0.82 15.02
N ASP A 17 -7.72 -0.44 15.42
CA ASP A 17 -7.55 -0.87 16.79
C ASP A 17 -6.05 -0.95 17.11
N PRO A 18 -5.51 -0.04 17.96
CA PRO A 18 -4.09 -0.01 18.29
C PRO A 18 -3.62 -1.21 19.09
N ASP A 19 -4.54 -1.87 19.81
CA ASP A 19 -4.25 -2.98 20.71
C ASP A 19 -4.31 -4.34 20.00
N ARG A 20 -4.62 -4.33 18.68
CA ARG A 20 -4.74 -5.53 17.87
C ARG A 20 -3.76 -5.55 16.70
N PRO A 21 -2.49 -5.90 16.93
CA PRO A 21 -1.50 -6.01 15.86
C PRO A 21 -1.81 -7.15 14.88
N VAL A 22 -1.34 -7.01 13.65
CA VAL A 22 -1.47 -8.07 12.64
C VAL A 22 -0.40 -9.14 12.91
N PRO A 23 -0.77 -10.43 13.02
CA PRO A 23 0.17 -11.52 13.22
C PRO A 23 1.26 -11.58 12.14
N PRO A 24 2.50 -11.95 12.48
CA PRO A 24 3.63 -11.99 11.53
C PRO A 24 3.38 -12.86 10.30
N GLU A 25 2.68 -13.98 10.48
CA GLU A 25 2.34 -14.89 9.38
C GLU A 25 1.33 -14.28 8.40
N ILE A 26 0.42 -13.42 8.87
CA ILE A 26 -0.51 -12.67 8.02
C ILE A 26 0.24 -11.55 7.28
N LEU A 27 1.11 -10.81 7.98
CA LEU A 27 1.98 -9.82 7.34
C LEU A 27 2.82 -10.45 6.24
N THR A 28 3.38 -11.64 6.48
CA THR A 28 4.17 -12.39 5.49
C THR A 28 3.33 -12.72 4.25
N ARG A 29 2.09 -13.20 4.40
CA ARG A 29 1.21 -13.49 3.25
C ARG A 29 0.86 -12.23 2.45
N ILE A 30 0.63 -11.11 3.14
CA ILE A 30 0.37 -9.82 2.49
C ILE A 30 1.59 -9.37 1.68
N LEU A 31 2.77 -9.42 2.25
CA LEU A 31 4.02 -9.05 1.58
C LEU A 31 4.36 -9.96 0.40
N ASP A 32 4.09 -11.26 0.55
CA ASP A 32 4.29 -12.25 -0.51
C ASP A 32 3.40 -11.98 -1.73
N ALA A 33 2.17 -11.52 -1.53
CA ALA A 33 1.32 -11.07 -2.63
C ALA A 33 1.93 -9.91 -3.42
N GLY A 34 2.60 -8.97 -2.74
CA GLY A 34 3.36 -7.90 -3.40
C GLY A 34 4.58 -8.41 -4.14
N ARG A 35 5.29 -9.39 -3.58
CA ARG A 35 6.45 -10.06 -4.22
C ARG A 35 6.05 -10.82 -5.49
N LEU A 36 4.86 -11.42 -5.50
CA LEU A 36 4.33 -12.17 -6.64
C LEU A 36 3.70 -11.27 -7.71
N ALA A 37 3.59 -9.97 -7.48
CA ALA A 37 3.08 -9.03 -8.46
C ALA A 37 3.97 -8.97 -9.71
N PRO A 38 3.39 -8.84 -10.91
CA PRO A 38 4.18 -8.66 -12.11
C PRO A 38 4.89 -7.30 -12.12
N SER A 39 6.05 -7.24 -12.77
CA SER A 39 6.79 -6.01 -13.03
C SER A 39 7.28 -5.96 -14.47
N ALA A 40 7.55 -4.78 -14.98
CA ALA A 40 8.03 -4.62 -16.34
C ALA A 40 9.34 -5.42 -16.56
N ARG A 41 9.34 -6.31 -17.56
CA ARG A 41 10.43 -7.28 -17.85
C ARG A 41 10.86 -8.13 -16.64
N ASN A 42 10.01 -8.28 -15.63
CA ASN A 42 10.27 -8.99 -14.38
C ASN A 42 11.50 -8.47 -13.62
N LEU A 43 11.76 -7.16 -13.68
CA LEU A 43 12.93 -6.56 -13.04
C LEU A 43 12.77 -6.40 -11.51
N GLN A 44 11.55 -6.40 -11.01
CA GLN A 44 11.21 -6.42 -9.57
C GLN A 44 11.92 -5.31 -8.76
N PRO A 45 11.88 -4.04 -9.18
CA PRO A 45 12.61 -2.94 -8.57
C PRO A 45 11.96 -2.44 -7.26
N VAL A 46 11.30 -3.33 -6.54
CA VAL A 46 10.44 -3.02 -5.39
C VAL A 46 11.16 -3.23 -4.06
N ARG A 47 10.82 -2.40 -3.08
CA ARG A 47 11.24 -2.53 -1.69
C ARG A 47 10.05 -2.27 -0.76
N PHE A 48 9.78 -3.21 0.13
CA PHE A 48 8.73 -3.10 1.14
C PHE A 48 9.34 -2.93 2.52
N MET A 49 8.86 -1.97 3.29
CA MET A 49 9.28 -1.74 4.67
C MET A 49 8.05 -1.75 5.56
N VAL A 50 8.03 -2.67 6.52
CA VAL A 50 6.97 -2.76 7.54
C VAL A 50 7.51 -2.17 8.83
N ILE A 51 6.88 -1.13 9.28
CA ILE A 51 7.21 -0.42 10.51
C ILE A 51 6.23 -0.89 11.59
N SER A 52 6.76 -1.46 12.69
CA SER A 52 5.97 -2.05 13.77
C SER A 52 6.48 -1.70 15.17
N SER A 53 7.73 -1.24 15.31
CA SER A 53 8.25 -0.82 16.62
C SER A 53 7.75 0.57 16.99
N ASP A 54 7.43 0.80 18.25
CA ASP A 54 6.87 2.06 18.75
C ASP A 54 7.76 3.25 18.41
N ASP A 55 9.06 3.13 18.64
CA ASP A 55 10.05 4.19 18.37
C ASP A 55 10.07 4.60 16.89
N MET A 56 9.94 3.64 15.98
CA MET A 56 9.94 3.91 14.55
C MET A 56 8.57 4.40 14.07
N LEU A 57 7.49 3.86 14.63
CA LEU A 57 6.12 4.32 14.36
C LEU A 57 5.97 5.80 14.76
N GLU A 58 6.52 6.23 15.90
CA GLU A 58 6.49 7.63 16.33
C GLU A 58 7.16 8.57 15.32
N LYS A 59 8.29 8.15 14.74
CA LYS A 59 8.98 8.91 13.70
C LYS A 59 8.21 8.97 12.39
N VAL A 60 7.75 7.81 11.92
CA VAL A 60 7.06 7.66 10.63
C VAL A 60 5.69 8.33 10.64
N ARG A 61 4.95 8.27 11.73
CA ARG A 61 3.62 8.89 11.86
C ARG A 61 3.62 10.41 11.63
N LYS A 62 4.75 11.06 11.78
CA LYS A 62 4.92 12.50 11.49
C LYS A 62 4.74 12.85 10.01
N CYS A 63 4.86 11.87 9.10
CA CYS A 63 4.70 12.08 7.66
C CYS A 63 3.24 12.30 7.22
N TYR A 64 2.26 12.00 8.08
CA TYR A 64 0.85 12.11 7.73
C TYR A 64 -0.02 12.45 8.95
N HIS A 65 -0.50 13.70 9.01
CA HIS A 65 -1.19 14.28 10.16
C HIS A 65 -2.69 13.93 10.18
N ARG A 66 -3.02 12.67 10.53
CA ARG A 66 -4.40 12.22 10.76
C ARG A 66 -4.44 11.33 12.00
N ASP A 67 -5.41 11.58 12.90
CA ASP A 67 -5.47 10.86 14.18
C ASP A 67 -5.68 9.35 13.97
N TRP A 68 -6.59 8.96 13.06
CA TRP A 68 -6.81 7.55 12.75
C TRP A 68 -5.57 6.80 12.22
N PHE A 69 -4.59 7.53 11.65
CA PHE A 69 -3.34 6.94 11.17
C PHE A 69 -2.41 6.57 12.32
N LYS A 70 -2.51 7.31 13.43
CA LYS A 70 -1.70 7.05 14.64
C LYS A 70 -2.12 5.78 15.36
N ASP A 71 -3.38 5.35 15.18
CA ASP A 71 -3.91 4.15 15.82
C ASP A 71 -3.46 2.85 15.13
N ALA A 72 -2.95 2.92 13.91
CA ALA A 72 -2.54 1.73 13.17
C ALA A 72 -1.28 1.08 13.80
N PRO A 73 -1.31 -0.24 14.11
CA PRO A 73 -0.19 -0.93 14.74
C PRO A 73 0.99 -1.17 13.78
N HIS A 74 0.74 -1.11 12.47
CA HIS A 74 1.78 -1.24 11.45
C HIS A 74 1.59 -0.22 10.34
N ILE A 75 2.71 0.23 9.76
CA ILE A 75 2.73 1.06 8.55
C ILE A 75 3.61 0.34 7.53
N LEU A 76 3.03 0.07 6.35
CA LEU A 76 3.76 -0.43 5.19
C LEU A 76 4.17 0.77 4.32
N VAL A 77 5.45 0.89 4.03
CA VAL A 77 6.01 1.83 3.07
C VAL A 77 6.44 1.07 1.83
N VAL A 78 5.96 1.51 0.67
CA VAL A 78 6.30 0.94 -0.63
C VAL A 78 7.23 1.90 -1.34
N ALA A 79 8.44 1.42 -1.60
CA ALA A 79 9.52 2.16 -2.27
C ALA A 79 10.15 1.31 -3.37
N GLY A 80 11.00 1.90 -4.18
CA GLY A 80 11.68 1.17 -5.23
C GLY A 80 12.90 1.88 -5.79
N LEU A 81 13.70 1.13 -6.54
CA LEU A 81 14.96 1.56 -7.14
C LEU A 81 14.70 2.00 -8.59
N LYS A 82 14.66 3.30 -8.82
CA LYS A 82 14.34 3.88 -10.12
C LYS A 82 15.33 3.48 -11.22
N ASP A 83 16.59 3.30 -10.87
CA ASP A 83 17.68 2.90 -11.76
C ASP A 83 17.64 1.41 -12.14
N GLN A 84 16.88 0.59 -11.41
CA GLN A 84 16.65 -0.82 -11.69
C GLN A 84 15.33 -1.09 -12.43
N ALA A 85 14.48 -0.07 -12.58
CA ALA A 85 13.22 -0.20 -13.30
C ALA A 85 13.42 -0.18 -14.83
N TRP A 86 12.47 -0.78 -15.55
CA TRP A 86 12.48 -0.75 -16.99
C TRP A 86 12.21 0.65 -17.52
N VAL A 87 12.96 1.00 -18.57
CA VAL A 87 12.77 2.25 -19.30
C VAL A 87 12.36 1.94 -20.73
N ARG A 88 11.25 2.51 -21.18
CA ARG A 88 10.78 2.40 -22.57
C ARG A 88 11.66 3.25 -23.47
N SER A 89 12.27 2.63 -24.50
CA SER A 89 13.24 3.28 -25.37
C SER A 89 12.67 4.40 -26.25
N TYR A 90 11.37 4.37 -26.54
CA TYR A 90 10.74 5.33 -27.46
C TYR A 90 10.52 6.72 -26.86
N ASP A 91 10.25 6.82 -25.57
CA ASP A 91 9.85 8.07 -24.90
C ASP A 91 10.48 8.27 -23.53
N GLY A 92 11.33 7.35 -23.08
CA GLY A 92 11.99 7.45 -21.77
C GLY A 92 11.08 7.17 -20.56
N TYR A 93 9.85 6.66 -20.78
CA TYR A 93 8.97 6.28 -19.67
C TYR A 93 9.66 5.24 -18.77
N ASN A 94 9.73 5.55 -17.46
CA ASN A 94 10.27 4.64 -16.44
C ASN A 94 9.13 3.95 -15.69
N SER A 95 9.16 2.61 -15.61
CA SER A 95 8.06 1.82 -15.06
C SER A 95 7.97 1.80 -13.53
N ILE A 96 8.89 2.43 -12.80
CA ILE A 96 9.00 2.27 -11.34
C ILE A 96 7.66 2.48 -10.61
N GLU A 97 6.98 3.60 -10.87
CA GLU A 97 5.72 3.89 -10.16
C GLU A 97 4.59 2.92 -10.55
N THR A 98 4.58 2.46 -11.80
CA THR A 98 3.63 1.43 -12.26
C THR A 98 3.88 0.11 -11.55
N ASP A 99 5.13 -0.35 -11.48
CA ASP A 99 5.50 -1.62 -10.82
C ASP A 99 5.14 -1.56 -9.32
N LEU A 100 5.42 -0.43 -8.67
CA LEU A 100 5.07 -0.21 -7.25
C LEU A 100 3.56 -0.16 -7.02
N ALA A 101 2.79 0.45 -7.94
CA ALA A 101 1.33 0.50 -7.87
C ALA A 101 0.70 -0.89 -7.98
N ILE A 102 1.21 -1.72 -8.89
CA ILE A 102 0.75 -3.11 -9.06
C ILE A 102 1.02 -3.90 -7.79
N ALA A 103 2.25 -3.85 -7.26
CA ALA A 103 2.62 -4.55 -6.04
C ALA A 103 1.79 -4.12 -4.83
N LEU A 104 1.60 -2.80 -4.64
CA LEU A 104 0.77 -2.28 -3.55
C LEU A 104 -0.69 -2.71 -3.70
N THR A 105 -1.23 -2.75 -4.91
CA THR A 105 -2.60 -3.22 -5.17
C THR A 105 -2.76 -4.69 -4.78
N HIS A 106 -1.79 -5.56 -5.14
CA HIS A 106 -1.80 -6.98 -4.73
C HIS A 106 -1.79 -7.11 -3.20
N MET A 107 -0.92 -6.36 -2.51
CA MET A 107 -0.85 -6.38 -1.05
C MET A 107 -2.14 -5.90 -0.38
N ILE A 108 -2.77 -4.85 -0.90
CA ILE A 108 -4.04 -4.33 -0.39
C ILE A 108 -5.18 -5.35 -0.57
N LEU A 109 -5.22 -6.06 -1.69
CA LEU A 109 -6.21 -7.10 -1.91
C LEU A 109 -5.95 -8.33 -1.03
N ALA A 110 -4.69 -8.72 -0.86
CA ALA A 110 -4.32 -9.80 0.06
C ALA A 110 -4.68 -9.45 1.51
N ALA A 111 -4.41 -8.20 1.95
CA ALA A 111 -4.80 -7.72 3.26
C ALA A 111 -6.31 -7.81 3.48
N GLU A 112 -7.11 -7.35 2.50
CA GLU A 112 -8.58 -7.48 2.55
C GLU A 112 -9.02 -8.94 2.70
N ASN A 113 -8.40 -9.86 1.96
CA ASN A 113 -8.71 -11.30 2.03
C ASN A 113 -8.37 -11.92 3.40
N GLU A 114 -7.37 -11.37 4.09
CA GLU A 114 -6.97 -11.74 5.46
C GLU A 114 -7.77 -10.98 6.54
N GLY A 115 -8.71 -10.12 6.15
CA GLY A 115 -9.48 -9.28 7.08
C GLY A 115 -8.68 -8.12 7.67
N VAL A 116 -7.53 -7.80 7.10
CA VAL A 116 -6.68 -6.68 7.52
C VAL A 116 -7.07 -5.43 6.75
N ALA A 117 -7.36 -4.38 7.49
CA ALA A 117 -7.74 -3.08 6.94
C ALA A 117 -6.53 -2.31 6.39
N THR A 118 -6.76 -1.59 5.30
CA THR A 118 -5.77 -0.77 4.62
C THR A 118 -6.35 0.57 4.18
N CYS A 119 -5.49 1.54 3.95
CA CYS A 119 -5.82 2.78 3.26
C CYS A 119 -4.60 3.25 2.46
N TRP A 120 -4.66 3.18 1.12
CA TRP A 120 -3.59 3.73 0.30
C TRP A 120 -3.51 5.25 0.49
N ILE A 121 -2.34 5.73 0.92
CA ILE A 121 -2.05 7.14 1.15
C ILE A 121 -0.93 7.55 0.18
N GLY A 122 -1.22 8.56 -0.65
CA GLY A 122 -0.25 9.24 -1.51
C GLY A 122 0.11 10.64 -1.01
N ALA A 123 -0.70 11.21 -0.10
CA ALA A 123 -0.54 12.57 0.41
C ALA A 123 0.26 12.60 1.74
N PHE A 124 1.43 11.99 1.76
CA PHE A 124 2.37 11.99 2.88
C PHE A 124 3.55 12.92 2.60
N ASP A 125 4.28 13.30 3.65
CA ASP A 125 5.55 14.01 3.50
C ASP A 125 6.70 13.01 3.27
N PRO A 126 7.25 12.95 2.03
CA PRO A 126 8.33 12.01 1.71
C PRO A 126 9.66 12.37 2.38
N THR A 127 9.87 13.63 2.78
CA THR A 127 11.09 14.08 3.45
C THR A 127 11.19 13.44 4.83
N ILE A 128 10.10 13.50 5.58
CA ILE A 128 10.01 12.87 6.92
C ILE A 128 10.25 11.36 6.84
N LEU A 129 9.65 10.68 5.85
CA LEU A 129 9.86 9.24 5.67
C LEU A 129 11.30 8.90 5.31
N ARG A 130 11.91 9.71 4.44
CA ARG A 130 13.29 9.51 4.00
C ARG A 130 14.27 9.63 5.16
N GLU A 131 14.10 10.64 6.00
CA GLU A 131 14.91 10.85 7.20
C GLU A 131 14.67 9.75 8.25
N ALA A 132 13.40 9.43 8.53
CA ALA A 132 13.05 8.45 9.55
C ALA A 132 13.54 7.03 9.25
N LEU A 133 13.56 6.64 7.97
CA LEU A 133 13.86 5.29 7.50
C LEU A 133 15.21 5.18 6.79
N ASP A 134 16.00 6.25 6.77
CA ASP A 134 17.30 6.32 6.08
C ASP A 134 17.22 5.83 4.62
N ILE A 135 16.21 6.34 3.89
CA ILE A 135 15.95 5.94 2.50
C ILE A 135 16.85 6.74 1.57
N PRO A 136 17.73 6.09 0.78
CA PRO A 136 18.62 6.76 -0.16
C PRO A 136 17.87 7.62 -1.19
N ALA A 137 18.52 8.69 -1.66
CA ALA A 137 17.91 9.65 -2.61
C ALA A 137 17.53 9.02 -3.97
N ASN A 138 18.21 7.95 -4.39
CA ASN A 138 17.92 7.22 -5.62
C ASN A 138 16.71 6.28 -5.53
N GLN A 139 16.11 6.13 -4.34
CA GLN A 139 14.88 5.36 -4.17
C GLN A 139 13.65 6.27 -4.23
N VAL A 140 12.64 5.83 -4.96
CA VAL A 140 11.30 6.45 -4.99
C VAL A 140 10.51 5.93 -3.81
N ILE A 141 9.93 6.81 -3.00
CA ILE A 141 8.91 6.46 -2.01
C ILE A 141 7.56 6.69 -2.70
N PHE A 142 6.84 5.60 -2.97
CA PHE A 142 5.65 5.65 -3.81
C PHE A 142 4.35 5.85 -3.03
N GLY A 143 4.20 5.14 -1.94
CA GLY A 143 2.98 5.18 -1.15
C GLY A 143 3.15 4.52 0.20
N ILE A 144 2.25 4.84 1.10
CA ILE A 144 2.16 4.19 2.40
C ILE A 144 0.75 3.65 2.62
N THR A 145 0.64 2.60 3.40
CA THR A 145 -0.64 2.11 3.91
C THR A 145 -0.49 1.62 5.34
N PRO A 146 -1.37 2.04 6.26
CA PRO A 146 -1.49 1.38 7.54
C PRO A 146 -2.00 -0.04 7.35
N LEU A 147 -1.60 -0.95 8.23
CA LEU A 147 -2.08 -2.32 8.33
C LEU A 147 -2.54 -2.56 9.78
N GLY A 148 -3.75 -3.02 9.95
CA GLY A 148 -4.34 -3.31 11.25
C GLY A 148 -5.76 -3.80 11.12
N TYR A 149 -6.39 -4.12 12.22
CA TYR A 149 -7.82 -4.43 12.26
C TYR A 149 -8.61 -3.17 12.60
N PRO A 150 -9.83 -2.99 12.06
CA PRO A 150 -10.68 -1.89 12.48
C PRO A 150 -11.17 -2.13 13.91
N LYS A 151 -11.54 -1.04 14.64
CA LYS A 151 -12.21 -1.13 15.93
C LYS A 151 -13.55 -1.86 15.79
N ALA A 152 -14.04 -2.45 16.87
CA ALA A 152 -15.21 -3.34 16.85
C ALA A 152 -16.49 -2.67 16.33
N GLU A 153 -16.64 -1.36 16.54
CA GLU A 153 -17.78 -0.56 16.09
C GLU A 153 -17.71 -0.13 14.61
N TYR A 154 -16.61 -0.45 13.92
CA TYR A 154 -16.46 -0.05 12.52
C TYR A 154 -17.30 -0.91 11.58
N GLU A 155 -18.13 -0.25 10.81
CA GLU A 155 -18.91 -0.88 9.76
C GLU A 155 -18.41 -0.43 8.38
N LYS A 156 -18.20 -1.39 7.47
CA LYS A 156 -17.85 -1.09 6.09
C LYS A 156 -18.99 -0.35 5.41
N LYS A 157 -18.65 0.69 4.67
CA LYS A 157 -19.64 1.49 3.94
C LYS A 157 -20.32 0.72 2.81
N GLY A 158 -19.65 -0.29 2.26
CA GLY A 158 -20.18 -1.18 1.22
C GLY A 158 -20.46 -0.50 -0.14
N ILE A 159 -20.47 0.83 -0.19
CA ILE A 159 -20.83 1.59 -1.39
C ILE A 159 -19.56 2.07 -2.08
N LYS A 160 -19.38 1.65 -3.34
CA LYS A 160 -18.33 2.15 -4.22
C LYS A 160 -18.92 3.02 -5.31
N GLN A 161 -18.64 4.30 -5.23
CA GLN A 161 -18.93 5.20 -6.34
C GLN A 161 -17.91 4.95 -7.46
N ARG A 162 -18.38 4.56 -8.63
CA ARG A 162 -17.58 4.34 -9.82
C ARG A 162 -18.34 4.92 -11.01
N LYS A 163 -17.61 5.34 -12.03
CA LYS A 163 -18.20 5.69 -13.31
C LYS A 163 -18.89 4.46 -13.91
N PRO A 164 -19.96 4.63 -14.68
CA PRO A 164 -20.52 3.56 -15.51
C PRO A 164 -19.44 2.96 -16.40
N LEU A 165 -19.59 1.67 -16.73
CA LEU A 165 -18.59 0.99 -17.57
C LEU A 165 -18.48 1.63 -18.95
N ASP A 166 -19.60 2.03 -19.52
CA ASP A 166 -19.70 2.65 -20.84
C ASP A 166 -19.00 4.03 -20.93
N ASP A 167 -18.76 4.69 -19.77
CA ASP A 167 -18.01 5.94 -19.72
C ASP A 167 -16.48 5.75 -19.81
N ILE A 168 -16.01 4.52 -19.64
CA ILE A 168 -14.56 4.20 -19.54
C ILE A 168 -14.11 3.07 -20.46
N VAL A 169 -15.03 2.49 -21.24
CA VAL A 169 -14.74 1.41 -22.20
C VAL A 169 -15.21 1.84 -23.59
N GLU A 170 -14.34 1.69 -24.56
CA GLU A 170 -14.61 1.91 -25.97
C GLU A 170 -14.28 0.61 -26.72
N TYR A 171 -15.21 0.15 -27.54
CA TYR A 171 -15.04 -1.01 -28.45
C TYR A 171 -14.79 -0.48 -29.85
N LEU A 172 -13.56 -0.70 -30.38
CA LEU A 172 -13.13 -0.23 -31.71
C LEU A 172 -13.13 -1.34 -32.74
#